data_365b43f332edc31f15424d5a34616f53
#
_entry.id   365b43f332edc31f15424d5a34616f53
#
_cell.length_a   1.000
_cell.length_b   1.000
_cell.length_c   1.000
_cell.angle_alpha   90.00
_cell.angle_beta   90.00
_cell.angle_gamma   90.00
#
_symmetry.space_group_name_H-M   'P 1'
#
loop_
_entity.id
_entity.type
_entity.pdbx_description
1 polymer ?
#
loop_
_entity_poly.entity_id
_entity_poly.type
_entity_poly.pdbx_seq_one_letter_code
_entity_poly.pdbx_strand_id
1 'polypeptide(L)'
;ALDLASFNLVNEMHPEFDRLVREYVDIVFANEEEARAFTGLGPVDALNEISKKCHIAVVKTGPDGSWIKRGDEVIKVDALKVKAIDTTGAGDLYAAGFLYGFSNGFSLDKCGLFGSILAGKVIEVIGARMPEEKWAEAKKLIREIAAE
;
A
#
# COMPACT_ATOMS: atom_id res chain seq x y z
N ALA A 1 -7.39 6.32 7.33
CA ALA A 1 -6.45 6.03 6.25
C ALA A 1 -6.89 6.73 4.96
N LEU A 2 -5.93 7.11 4.13
CA LEU A 2 -6.15 7.75 2.84
C LEU A 2 -5.23 7.11 1.79
N ASP A 3 -5.79 6.68 0.65
CA ASP A 3 -5.02 6.40 -0.57
C ASP A 3 -5.06 7.66 -1.44
N LEU A 4 -3.91 8.08 -1.97
CA LEU A 4 -3.82 9.30 -2.81
C LEU A 4 -4.50 9.14 -4.17
N ALA A 5 -4.81 7.91 -4.55
CA ALA A 5 -5.70 7.48 -5.63
C ALA A 5 -5.27 7.86 -7.05
N SER A 6 -4.77 9.07 -7.31
CA SER A 6 -4.39 9.54 -8.64
C SER A 6 -3.41 10.68 -8.56
N PHE A 7 -2.29 10.56 -9.28
CA PHE A 7 -1.28 11.62 -9.36
C PHE A 7 -1.84 12.92 -10.00
N ASN A 8 -2.79 12.82 -10.93
CA ASN A 8 -3.45 13.99 -11.52
C ASN A 8 -4.25 14.75 -10.46
N LEU A 9 -5.03 14.03 -9.66
CA LEU A 9 -5.84 14.62 -8.60
C LEU A 9 -4.96 15.25 -7.51
N VAL A 10 -3.86 14.58 -7.16
CA VAL A 10 -2.88 15.12 -6.20
C VAL A 10 -2.24 16.41 -6.74
N ASN A 11 -1.89 16.47 -8.03
CA ASN A 11 -1.34 17.68 -8.63
C ASN A 11 -2.34 18.85 -8.65
N GLU A 12 -3.60 18.56 -8.97
CA GLU A 12 -4.66 19.59 -9.05
C GLU A 12 -5.07 20.13 -7.68
N MET A 13 -5.13 19.25 -6.67
CA MET A 13 -5.65 19.54 -5.34
C MET A 13 -4.58 19.39 -4.24
N HIS A 14 -3.34 19.71 -4.55
CA HIS A 14 -2.21 19.49 -3.63
C HIS A 14 -2.41 20.14 -2.24
N PRO A 15 -2.84 21.42 -2.14
CA PRO A 15 -3.05 22.06 -0.85
C PRO A 15 -4.10 21.33 0.02
N GLU A 16 -5.18 20.86 -0.60
CA GLU A 16 -6.25 20.12 0.07
C GLU A 16 -5.75 18.76 0.57
N PHE A 17 -5.00 18.01 -0.26
CA PHE A 17 -4.38 16.75 0.15
C PHE A 17 -3.38 16.95 1.29
N ASP A 18 -2.52 17.98 1.20
CA ASP A 18 -1.55 18.27 2.27
C ASP A 18 -2.25 18.59 3.59
N ARG A 19 -3.31 19.41 3.54
CA ARG A 19 -4.14 19.73 4.71
C ARG A 19 -4.81 18.49 5.29
N LEU A 20 -5.47 17.68 4.45
CA LEU A 20 -6.15 16.44 4.89
C LEU A 20 -5.17 15.46 5.56
N VAL A 21 -3.99 15.28 4.96
CA VAL A 21 -2.98 14.38 5.51
C VAL A 21 -2.51 14.87 6.88
N ARG A 22 -2.22 16.16 7.04
CA ARG A 22 -1.73 16.72 8.31
C ARG A 22 -2.78 16.73 9.43
N GLU A 23 -4.04 17.00 9.09
CA GLU A 23 -5.08 17.25 10.09
C GLU A 23 -5.90 16.01 10.44
N TYR A 24 -6.09 15.05 9.50
CA TYR A 24 -7.11 14.00 9.66
C TYR A 24 -6.63 12.59 9.33
N VAL A 25 -5.45 12.42 8.74
CA VAL A 25 -5.02 11.11 8.22
C VAL A 25 -3.90 10.52 9.05
N ASP A 26 -4.11 9.30 9.55
CA ASP A 26 -3.09 8.55 10.28
C ASP A 26 -2.23 7.67 9.36
N ILE A 27 -2.83 7.10 8.31
CA ILE A 27 -2.15 6.19 7.39
C ILE A 27 -2.34 6.68 5.95
N VAL A 28 -1.24 6.93 5.25
CA VAL A 28 -1.24 7.31 3.82
C VAL A 28 -0.72 6.17 2.98
N PHE A 29 -1.46 5.82 1.92
CA PHE A 29 -1.02 4.94 0.84
C PHE A 29 -0.80 5.75 -0.43
N ALA A 30 0.32 5.52 -1.09
CA ALA A 30 0.65 6.10 -2.39
C ALA A 30 1.41 5.08 -3.25
N ASN A 31 1.25 5.17 -4.58
CA ASN A 31 2.22 4.59 -5.50
C ASN A 31 3.35 5.59 -5.79
N GLU A 32 4.33 5.20 -6.61
CA GLU A 32 5.48 6.05 -6.92
C GLU A 32 5.10 7.38 -7.58
N GLU A 33 4.13 7.36 -8.52
CA GLU A 33 3.68 8.55 -9.24
C GLU A 33 2.90 9.50 -8.32
N GLU A 34 2.03 8.96 -7.49
CA GLU A 34 1.29 9.71 -6.48
C GLU A 34 2.21 10.31 -5.42
N ALA A 35 3.17 9.53 -4.92
CA ALA A 35 4.17 9.99 -3.97
C ALA A 35 5.03 11.13 -4.55
N ARG A 36 5.42 11.02 -5.83
CA ARG A 36 6.13 12.07 -6.56
C ARG A 36 5.27 13.31 -6.75
N ALA A 37 4.01 13.15 -7.14
CA ALA A 37 3.07 14.27 -7.28
C ALA A 37 2.89 15.02 -5.95
N PHE A 38 2.87 14.29 -4.83
CA PHE A 38 2.65 14.85 -3.51
C PHE A 38 3.91 15.52 -2.91
N THR A 39 5.10 15.01 -3.19
CA THR A 39 6.36 15.44 -2.55
C THR A 39 7.39 16.04 -3.51
N GLY A 40 7.30 15.76 -4.80
CA GLY A 40 8.33 16.07 -5.79
C GLY A 40 9.54 15.12 -5.78
N LEU A 41 9.50 14.04 -4.98
CA LEU A 41 10.66 13.20 -4.68
C LEU A 41 10.47 11.76 -5.18
N GLY A 42 11.57 11.01 -5.25
CA GLY A 42 11.54 9.57 -5.49
C GLY A 42 10.97 8.79 -4.30
N PRO A 43 10.68 7.46 -4.46
CA PRO A 43 9.85 6.70 -3.52
C PRO A 43 10.33 6.73 -2.08
N VAL A 44 11.62 6.53 -1.82
CA VAL A 44 12.18 6.47 -0.45
C VAL A 44 12.21 7.86 0.20
N ASP A 45 12.61 8.88 -0.53
CA ASP A 45 12.61 10.25 -0.03
C ASP A 45 11.19 10.77 0.16
N ALA A 46 10.25 10.42 -0.76
CA ALA A 46 8.83 10.70 -0.61
C ALA A 46 8.25 10.03 0.64
N LEU A 47 8.59 8.76 0.90
CA LEU A 47 8.20 8.06 2.13
C LEU A 47 8.60 8.85 3.37
N ASN A 48 9.86 9.34 3.40
CA ASN A 48 10.37 10.14 4.51
C ASN A 48 9.57 11.45 4.68
N GLU A 49 9.26 12.15 3.60
CA GLU A 49 8.49 13.41 3.67
C GLU A 49 7.02 13.17 4.07
N ILE A 50 6.36 12.14 3.53
CA ILE A 50 4.99 11.80 3.88
C ILE A 50 4.90 11.41 5.37
N SER A 51 5.86 10.62 5.86
CA SER A 51 5.88 10.15 7.26
C SER A 51 6.03 11.26 8.29
N LYS A 52 6.47 12.45 7.91
CA LYS A 52 6.50 13.62 8.78
C LYS A 52 5.11 14.24 9.00
N LYS A 53 4.15 13.88 8.15
CA LYS A 53 2.80 14.47 8.10
C LYS A 53 1.72 13.53 8.64
N CYS A 54 2.00 12.24 8.77
CA CYS A 54 1.07 11.21 9.21
C CYS A 54 1.76 10.19 10.13
N HIS A 55 0.99 9.29 10.71
CA HIS A 55 1.51 8.28 11.62
C HIS A 55 2.23 7.13 10.90
N ILE A 56 1.67 6.66 9.78
CA ILE A 56 2.23 5.62 8.94
C ILE A 56 2.17 6.05 7.48
N ALA A 57 3.30 5.99 6.78
CA ALA A 57 3.37 6.19 5.34
C ALA A 57 3.69 4.86 4.64
N VAL A 58 3.01 4.61 3.53
CA VAL A 58 3.22 3.43 2.68
C VAL A 58 3.40 3.89 1.23
N VAL A 59 4.54 3.57 0.63
CA VAL A 59 4.81 3.83 -0.79
C VAL A 59 4.98 2.51 -1.53
N LYS A 60 4.06 2.24 -2.45
CA LYS A 60 4.03 1.03 -3.29
C LYS A 60 4.90 1.25 -4.53
N THR A 61 5.79 0.32 -4.82
CA THR A 61 6.77 0.38 -5.92
C THR A 61 6.58 -0.75 -6.94
N GLY A 62 5.32 -1.15 -7.15
CA GLY A 62 4.95 -2.19 -8.12
C GLY A 62 5.68 -3.52 -7.86
N PRO A 63 6.38 -4.06 -8.88
CA PRO A 63 7.08 -5.33 -8.74
C PRO A 63 8.24 -5.32 -7.75
N ASP A 64 8.73 -4.14 -7.35
CA ASP A 64 9.77 -3.96 -6.35
C ASP A 64 9.24 -3.95 -4.91
N GLY A 65 7.92 -4.14 -4.74
CA GLY A 65 7.28 -4.25 -3.44
C GLY A 65 6.79 -2.93 -2.88
N SER A 66 7.06 -2.68 -1.60
CA SER A 66 6.60 -1.47 -0.92
C SER A 66 7.55 -1.07 0.21
N TRP A 67 7.51 0.21 0.54
CA TRP A 67 8.19 0.79 1.69
C TRP A 67 7.15 1.29 2.70
N ILE A 68 7.38 0.99 3.98
CA ILE A 68 6.50 1.37 5.08
C ILE A 68 7.35 2.13 6.10
N LYS A 69 6.83 3.24 6.61
CA LYS A 69 7.52 4.01 7.65
C LYS A 69 6.56 4.45 8.75
N ARG A 70 6.99 4.23 9.99
CA ARG A 70 6.35 4.72 11.21
C ARG A 70 7.42 5.25 12.17
N GLY A 71 7.46 6.56 12.42
CA GLY A 71 8.54 7.17 13.18
C GLY A 71 9.90 6.88 12.54
N ASP A 72 10.82 6.26 13.30
CA ASP A 72 12.14 5.87 12.81
C ASP A 72 12.18 4.46 12.19
N GLU A 73 11.12 3.68 12.34
CA GLU A 73 10.99 2.34 11.77
C GLU A 73 10.72 2.42 10.28
N VAL A 74 11.63 1.85 9.47
CA VAL A 74 11.49 1.74 8.01
C VAL A 74 11.55 0.26 7.63
N ILE A 75 10.55 -0.18 6.90
CA ILE A 75 10.40 -1.59 6.48
C ILE A 75 10.26 -1.63 4.96
N LYS A 76 11.02 -2.51 4.33
CA LYS A 76 10.79 -2.89 2.93
C LYS A 76 10.11 -4.25 2.89
N VAL A 77 9.06 -4.34 2.09
CA VAL A 77 8.31 -5.59 1.84
C VAL A 77 8.39 -5.91 0.36
N ASP A 78 8.81 -7.13 0.04
CA ASP A 78 8.88 -7.59 -1.35
C ASP A 78 7.48 -7.86 -1.92
N ALA A 79 7.34 -7.65 -3.24
CA ALA A 79 6.13 -8.01 -3.94
C ALA A 79 5.98 -9.54 -4.03
N LEU A 80 4.74 -10.01 -3.97
CA LEU A 80 4.44 -11.40 -4.32
C LEU A 80 4.79 -11.64 -5.80
N LYS A 81 5.70 -12.57 -6.06
CA LYS A 81 6.13 -12.90 -7.42
C LYS A 81 5.05 -13.68 -8.15
N VAL A 82 4.35 -13.01 -9.04
CA VAL A 82 3.26 -13.58 -9.84
C VAL A 82 3.35 -13.06 -11.27
N LYS A 83 2.65 -13.74 -12.19
CA LYS A 83 2.47 -13.24 -13.55
C LYS A 83 1.31 -12.26 -13.58
N ALA A 84 1.61 -10.97 -13.71
CA ALA A 84 0.59 -9.93 -13.81
C ALA A 84 -0.14 -10.01 -15.17
N ILE A 85 -1.46 -10.00 -15.13
CA ILE A 85 -2.36 -9.93 -16.28
C ILE A 85 -2.99 -8.54 -16.37
N ASP A 86 -3.50 -8.04 -15.26
CA ASP A 86 -4.16 -6.74 -15.15
C ASP A 86 -3.89 -6.15 -13.76
N THR A 87 -3.37 -4.92 -13.70
CA THR A 87 -3.01 -4.27 -12.42
C THR A 87 -4.18 -3.52 -11.78
N THR A 88 -5.37 -3.57 -12.37
CA THR A 88 -6.58 -2.93 -11.82
C THR A 88 -6.90 -3.45 -10.42
N GLY A 89 -7.07 -2.54 -9.47
CA GLY A 89 -7.40 -2.86 -8.08
C GLY A 89 -6.23 -3.30 -7.20
N ALA A 90 -5.01 -3.38 -7.73
CA ALA A 90 -3.83 -3.78 -6.95
C ALA A 90 -3.61 -2.88 -5.73
N GLY A 91 -3.73 -1.57 -5.91
CA GLY A 91 -3.59 -0.59 -4.82
C GLY A 91 -4.65 -0.74 -3.74
N ASP A 92 -5.90 -0.90 -4.14
CA ASP A 92 -7.03 -1.08 -3.22
C ASP A 92 -6.90 -2.37 -2.40
N LEU A 93 -6.53 -3.46 -3.06
CA LEU A 93 -6.32 -4.75 -2.41
C LEU A 93 -5.08 -4.74 -1.50
N TYR A 94 -4.02 -4.02 -1.89
CA TYR A 94 -2.88 -3.80 -1.00
C TYR A 94 -3.31 -3.09 0.28
N ALA A 95 -4.02 -1.97 0.17
CA ALA A 95 -4.52 -1.22 1.32
C ALA A 95 -5.46 -2.08 2.18
N ALA A 96 -6.34 -2.87 1.57
CA ALA A 96 -7.23 -3.78 2.30
C ALA A 96 -6.47 -4.83 3.11
N GLY A 97 -5.46 -5.48 2.53
CA GLY A 97 -4.62 -6.46 3.24
C GLY A 97 -3.81 -5.83 4.36
N PHE A 98 -3.23 -4.67 4.11
CA PHE A 98 -2.50 -3.90 5.12
C PHE A 98 -3.38 -3.54 6.30
N LEU A 99 -4.56 -2.96 6.04
CA LEU A 99 -5.51 -2.54 7.08
C LEU A 99 -6.09 -3.71 7.84
N TYR A 100 -6.31 -4.86 7.20
CA TYR A 100 -6.68 -6.10 7.88
C TYR A 100 -5.60 -6.48 8.92
N GLY A 101 -4.34 -6.52 8.51
CA GLY A 101 -3.24 -6.83 9.42
C GLY A 101 -3.15 -5.81 10.56
N PHE A 102 -3.20 -4.54 10.24
CA PHE A 102 -3.11 -3.45 11.21
C PHE A 102 -4.24 -3.48 12.24
N SER A 103 -5.48 -3.67 11.80
CA SER A 103 -6.65 -3.74 12.71
C SER A 103 -6.67 -4.98 13.60
N ASN A 104 -5.95 -6.02 13.22
CA ASN A 104 -5.79 -7.25 14.02
C ASN A 104 -4.49 -7.27 14.86
N GLY A 105 -3.76 -6.15 14.91
CA GLY A 105 -2.59 -5.99 15.78
C GLY A 105 -1.31 -6.68 15.30
N PHE A 106 -1.23 -7.03 14.02
CA PHE A 106 0.00 -7.57 13.44
C PHE A 106 1.07 -6.49 13.28
N SER A 107 2.35 -6.92 13.25
CA SER A 107 3.48 -6.05 12.98
C SER A 107 3.41 -5.44 11.57
N LEU A 108 4.06 -4.29 11.35
CA LEU A 108 3.97 -3.57 10.08
C LEU A 108 4.52 -4.36 8.88
N ASP A 109 5.55 -5.18 9.09
CA ASP A 109 6.07 -6.10 8.08
C ASP A 109 5.00 -7.12 7.64
N LYS A 110 4.28 -7.73 8.59
CA LYS A 110 3.15 -8.62 8.29
C LYS A 110 1.99 -7.88 7.62
N CYS A 111 1.68 -6.66 8.05
CA CYS A 111 0.67 -5.83 7.37
C CYS A 111 1.04 -5.61 5.89
N GLY A 112 2.30 -5.28 5.61
CA GLY A 112 2.81 -5.10 4.25
C GLY A 112 2.76 -6.40 3.44
N LEU A 113 3.12 -7.53 4.06
CA LEU A 113 3.02 -8.86 3.42
C LEU A 113 1.58 -9.21 3.05
N PHE A 114 0.60 -8.96 3.93
CA PHE A 114 -0.81 -9.19 3.64
C PHE A 114 -1.29 -8.31 2.47
N GLY A 115 -0.86 -7.05 2.45
CA GLY A 115 -1.10 -6.14 1.32
C GLY A 115 -0.50 -6.68 0.03
N SER A 116 0.77 -7.10 0.06
CA SER A 116 1.48 -7.68 -1.08
C SER A 116 0.80 -8.94 -1.62
N ILE A 117 0.30 -9.83 -0.75
CA ILE A 117 -0.42 -11.03 -1.13
C ILE A 117 -1.72 -10.68 -1.86
N LEU A 118 -2.55 -9.80 -1.30
CA LEU A 118 -3.82 -9.44 -1.92
C LEU A 118 -3.62 -8.71 -3.26
N ALA A 119 -2.67 -7.77 -3.31
CA ALA A 119 -2.30 -7.09 -4.54
C ALA A 119 -1.78 -8.08 -5.60
N GLY A 120 -0.90 -9.01 -5.22
CA GLY A 120 -0.37 -10.02 -6.12
C GLY A 120 -1.45 -10.96 -6.66
N LYS A 121 -2.41 -11.36 -5.82
CA LYS A 121 -3.49 -12.27 -6.25
C LYS A 121 -4.50 -11.61 -7.18
N VAL A 122 -4.82 -10.32 -6.98
CA VAL A 122 -5.76 -9.63 -7.87
C VAL A 122 -5.18 -9.39 -9.25
N ILE A 123 -3.89 -9.13 -9.38
CA ILE A 123 -3.27 -8.87 -10.70
C ILE A 123 -3.10 -10.13 -11.56
N GLU A 124 -3.33 -11.32 -11.03
CA GLU A 124 -3.36 -12.59 -11.78
C GLU A 124 -4.66 -12.79 -12.59
N VAL A 125 -5.63 -11.89 -12.47
CA VAL A 125 -6.93 -11.95 -13.15
C VAL A 125 -7.26 -10.63 -13.83
N ILE A 126 -8.25 -10.63 -14.73
CA ILE A 126 -8.75 -9.41 -15.38
C ILE A 126 -9.74 -8.70 -14.45
N GLY A 127 -9.55 -7.40 -14.26
CA GLY A 127 -10.39 -6.56 -13.43
C GLY A 127 -10.04 -6.66 -11.93
N ALA A 128 -10.75 -5.89 -11.12
CA ALA A 128 -10.47 -5.74 -9.69
C ALA A 128 -11.15 -6.79 -8.78
N ARG A 129 -11.85 -7.75 -9.37
CA ARG A 129 -12.61 -8.77 -8.63
C ARG A 129 -11.91 -10.12 -8.70
N MET A 130 -11.39 -10.57 -7.56
CA MET A 130 -10.82 -11.91 -7.46
C MET A 130 -11.92 -12.99 -7.42
N PRO A 131 -11.75 -14.10 -8.19
CA PRO A 131 -12.58 -15.29 -8.05
C PRO A 131 -12.31 -16.01 -6.71
N GLU A 132 -13.25 -16.88 -6.30
CA GLU A 132 -13.19 -17.57 -5.00
C GLU A 132 -11.89 -18.36 -4.79
N GLU A 133 -11.37 -18.97 -5.85
CA GLU A 133 -10.09 -19.70 -5.83
C GLU A 133 -8.92 -18.80 -5.41
N LYS A 134 -8.83 -17.59 -5.96
CA LYS A 134 -7.77 -16.63 -5.62
C LYS A 134 -7.91 -16.11 -4.20
N TRP A 135 -9.13 -15.95 -3.73
CA TRP A 135 -9.39 -15.64 -2.31
C TRP A 135 -8.95 -16.77 -1.39
N ALA A 136 -9.21 -18.04 -1.75
CA ALA A 136 -8.77 -19.19 -0.97
C ALA A 136 -7.24 -19.27 -0.88
N GLU A 137 -6.54 -19.04 -2.00
CA GLU A 137 -5.07 -18.98 -2.04
C GLU A 137 -4.52 -17.85 -1.15
N ALA A 138 -5.08 -16.65 -1.28
CA ALA A 138 -4.66 -15.49 -0.47
C ALA A 138 -4.87 -15.73 1.02
N LYS A 139 -6.05 -16.21 1.41
CA LYS A 139 -6.37 -16.53 2.81
C LYS A 139 -5.44 -17.60 3.39
N LYS A 140 -5.04 -18.59 2.60
CA LYS A 140 -4.08 -19.62 3.02
C LYS A 140 -2.72 -19.00 3.34
N LEU A 141 -2.15 -18.22 2.40
CA LEU A 141 -0.86 -17.55 2.59
C LEU A 141 -0.87 -16.60 3.80
N ILE A 142 -1.94 -15.81 3.95
CA ILE A 142 -2.09 -14.89 5.10
C ILE A 142 -2.12 -15.68 6.43
N ARG A 143 -2.84 -16.79 6.50
CA ARG A 143 -2.88 -17.63 7.72
C ARG A 143 -1.53 -18.23 8.06
N GLU A 144 -0.76 -18.67 7.07
CA GLU A 144 0.59 -19.21 7.26
C GLU A 144 1.51 -18.16 7.89
N ILE A 145 1.53 -16.94 7.32
CA ILE A 145 2.33 -15.82 7.86
C ILE A 145 1.82 -15.36 9.24
N ALA A 146 0.50 -15.37 9.45
CA ALA A 146 -0.08 -14.97 10.73
C ALA A 146 0.27 -15.93 11.88
N ALA A 147 0.57 -17.20 11.56
CA ALA A 147 0.92 -18.24 12.54
C ALA A 147 2.40 -18.22 12.96
N GLU A 148 3.26 -17.57 12.20
CA GLU A 148 4.69 -17.35 12.53
C GLU A 148 4.86 -16.29 13.62
#